data_ae489b84ec1d4509b562e3e7edebe4a5
#
_entry.id   ae489b84ec1d4509b562e3e7edebe4a5
#
_cell.length_a   1.000
_cell.length_b   1.000
_cell.length_c   1.000
_cell.angle_alpha   90.00
_cell.angle_beta   90.00
_cell.angle_gamma   90.00
#
_symmetry.space_group_name_H-M   'P 1'
#
loop_
_entity.id
_entity.type
_entity.pdbx_description
1 polymer ?
#
loop_
_entity_poly.entity_id
_entity_poly.type
_entity_poly.pdbx_seq_one_letter_code
_entity_poly.pdbx_strand_id
1 'polypeptide(L)'
;MSEEIVLALDAMGGDQGPEMVVKGANIARVRYPDLRFILFGDETAIRPVLDRFKKLNSVSTVRHTEEAVQSDEKLRVVLRQRRNSSMSLAVDSVGKGEAHGVVSAGNTGALMAFSKLVLKTLPGIDRPAMGSIFPTKRGESVMLDLGANIDCNSNHLVQFAIMGEVFARNVLGVTEPTVGLLNIGSEEGKGNNTIRTAAATLRQSDLPIKFHGFIEGDDIAAGTVDVVVTDGFAGNIALKTAEGAARLYGGY
;
A
#
# COMPACT_ATOMS: atom_id res chain seq x y z
N MET A 1 -17.31 -21.19 10.81
CA MET A 1 -16.01 -21.59 10.22
C MET A 1 -15.38 -20.31 9.73
N SER A 2 -14.20 -19.93 10.22
CA SER A 2 -13.46 -18.80 9.67
C SER A 2 -13.15 -19.12 8.20
N GLU A 3 -13.43 -18.19 7.31
CA GLU A 3 -13.11 -18.32 5.89
C GLU A 3 -11.58 -18.38 5.76
N GLU A 4 -11.05 -19.40 5.07
CA GLU A 4 -9.60 -19.53 4.87
C GLU A 4 -9.09 -18.38 4.02
N ILE A 5 -8.16 -17.59 4.54
CA ILE A 5 -7.57 -16.45 3.81
C ILE A 5 -6.35 -16.94 3.04
N VAL A 6 -6.38 -16.78 1.72
CA VAL A 6 -5.27 -17.13 0.82
C VAL A 6 -4.53 -15.87 0.40
N LEU A 7 -3.22 -15.85 0.58
CA LEU A 7 -2.34 -14.75 0.12
C LEU A 7 -1.46 -15.20 -1.04
N ALA A 8 -1.45 -14.42 -2.10
CA ALA A 8 -0.55 -14.57 -3.24
C ALA A 8 0.76 -13.83 -2.95
N LEU A 9 1.89 -14.52 -3.03
CA LEU A 9 3.20 -13.97 -2.74
C LEU A 9 4.04 -13.93 -4.01
N ASP A 10 4.51 -12.74 -4.38
CA ASP A 10 5.60 -12.57 -5.36
C ASP A 10 6.90 -13.00 -4.69
N ALA A 11 7.28 -14.27 -4.88
CA ALA A 11 8.43 -14.85 -4.21
C ALA A 11 9.78 -14.36 -4.76
N MET A 12 9.78 -13.71 -5.92
CA MET A 12 11.01 -13.20 -6.56
C MET A 12 11.20 -11.70 -6.33
N GLY A 13 10.24 -11.01 -5.71
CA GLY A 13 10.32 -9.58 -5.43
C GLY A 13 11.32 -9.22 -4.33
N GLY A 14 12.02 -8.09 -4.50
CA GLY A 14 13.00 -7.56 -3.56
C GLY A 14 14.39 -8.16 -3.68
N ASP A 15 15.37 -7.56 -2.99
CA ASP A 15 16.80 -7.87 -3.15
C ASP A 15 17.21 -9.25 -2.61
N GLN A 16 16.44 -9.81 -1.69
CA GLN A 16 16.71 -11.10 -1.05
C GLN A 16 15.82 -12.25 -1.56
N GLY A 17 14.93 -11.95 -2.50
CA GLY A 17 14.10 -12.92 -3.20
C GLY A 17 13.40 -13.95 -2.30
N PRO A 18 13.42 -15.25 -2.68
CA PRO A 18 12.64 -16.29 -2.01
C PRO A 18 12.94 -16.48 -0.53
N GLU A 19 14.20 -16.26 -0.12
CA GLU A 19 14.62 -16.46 1.29
C GLU A 19 13.82 -15.55 2.25
N MET A 20 13.68 -14.28 1.92
CA MET A 20 12.95 -13.30 2.73
C MET A 20 11.45 -13.58 2.71
N VAL A 21 10.88 -13.83 1.52
CA VAL A 21 9.44 -14.03 1.35
C VAL A 21 8.96 -15.28 2.08
N VAL A 22 9.69 -16.40 1.97
CA VAL A 22 9.34 -17.65 2.65
C VAL A 22 9.48 -17.51 4.17
N LYS A 23 10.54 -16.83 4.67
CA LYS A 23 10.67 -16.57 6.11
C LYS A 23 9.53 -15.68 6.64
N GLY A 24 9.18 -14.62 5.90
CA GLY A 24 8.05 -13.74 6.22
C GLY A 24 6.72 -14.50 6.26
N ALA A 25 6.47 -15.34 5.26
CA ALA A 25 5.28 -16.19 5.20
C ALA A 25 5.21 -17.16 6.41
N ASN A 26 6.36 -17.74 6.83
CA ASN A 26 6.37 -18.59 8.02
C ASN A 26 6.07 -17.82 9.32
N ILE A 27 6.54 -16.59 9.45
CA ILE A 27 6.19 -15.72 10.59
C ILE A 27 4.70 -15.40 10.58
N ALA A 28 4.15 -15.02 9.42
CA ALA A 28 2.72 -14.74 9.26
C ALA A 28 1.86 -15.97 9.62
N ARG A 29 2.21 -17.16 9.13
CA ARG A 29 1.54 -18.43 9.47
C ARG A 29 1.55 -18.73 10.98
N VAL A 30 2.64 -18.40 11.68
CA VAL A 30 2.70 -18.61 13.14
C VAL A 30 1.71 -17.71 13.88
N ARG A 31 1.58 -16.46 13.43
CA ARG A 31 0.65 -15.48 14.02
C ARG A 31 -0.81 -15.73 13.63
N TYR A 32 -1.03 -16.21 12.39
CA TYR A 32 -2.34 -16.40 11.77
C TYR A 32 -2.42 -17.80 11.15
N PRO A 33 -2.76 -18.84 11.94
CA PRO A 33 -2.70 -20.25 11.49
C PRO A 33 -3.64 -20.60 10.33
N ASP A 34 -4.69 -19.82 10.14
CA ASP A 34 -5.70 -20.03 9.08
C ASP A 34 -5.25 -19.51 7.71
N LEU A 35 -4.07 -18.81 7.63
CA LEU A 35 -3.53 -18.36 6.36
C LEU A 35 -3.05 -19.50 5.49
N ARG A 36 -3.33 -19.36 4.18
CA ARG A 36 -2.79 -20.19 3.09
C ARG A 36 -1.99 -19.31 2.14
N PHE A 37 -1.05 -19.89 1.42
CA PHE A 37 -0.16 -19.14 0.57
C PHE A 37 -0.04 -19.76 -0.83
N ILE A 38 0.00 -18.90 -1.85
CA ILE A 38 0.41 -19.25 -3.20
C ILE A 38 1.69 -18.46 -3.50
N LEU A 39 2.82 -19.15 -3.65
CA LEU A 39 4.11 -18.54 -3.96
C LEU A 39 4.34 -18.61 -5.47
N PHE A 40 4.50 -17.45 -6.09
CA PHE A 40 4.80 -17.32 -7.51
C PHE A 40 6.28 -17.02 -7.73
N GLY A 41 6.95 -17.78 -8.60
CA GLY A 41 8.35 -17.58 -8.93
C GLY A 41 9.07 -18.86 -9.35
N ASP A 42 10.39 -18.79 -9.45
CA ASP A 42 11.21 -19.95 -9.81
C ASP A 42 11.14 -21.02 -8.72
N GLU A 43 10.50 -22.14 -9.05
CA GLU A 43 10.33 -23.27 -8.13
C GLU A 43 11.67 -23.83 -7.66
N THR A 44 12.70 -23.80 -8.52
CA THR A 44 14.03 -24.30 -8.16
C THR A 44 14.71 -23.45 -7.09
N ALA A 45 14.37 -22.15 -7.02
CA ALA A 45 14.84 -21.24 -6.00
C ALA A 45 13.96 -21.25 -4.73
N ILE A 46 12.63 -21.45 -4.88
CA ILE A 46 11.68 -21.43 -3.77
C ILE A 46 11.75 -22.72 -2.95
N ARG A 47 11.74 -23.89 -3.59
CA ARG A 47 11.66 -25.20 -2.91
C ARG A 47 12.74 -25.43 -1.86
N PRO A 48 14.04 -25.18 -2.13
CA PRO A 48 15.09 -25.41 -1.13
C PRO A 48 14.90 -24.61 0.17
N VAL A 49 14.24 -23.44 0.08
CA VAL A 49 13.92 -22.60 1.25
C VAL A 49 12.63 -23.09 1.92
N LEU A 50 11.58 -23.34 1.15
CA LEU A 50 10.27 -23.75 1.66
C LEU A 50 10.32 -25.08 2.40
N ASP A 51 11.07 -26.05 1.92
CA ASP A 51 11.19 -27.40 2.51
C ASP A 51 11.82 -27.41 3.90
N ARG A 52 12.55 -26.34 4.27
CA ARG A 52 13.04 -26.14 5.64
C ARG A 52 11.90 -25.84 6.63
N PHE A 53 10.73 -25.41 6.16
CA PHE A 53 9.58 -25.02 6.95
C PHE A 53 8.39 -25.95 6.69
N LYS A 54 8.45 -27.19 7.18
CA LYS A 54 7.44 -28.26 6.92
C LYS A 54 5.99 -27.81 7.12
N LYS A 55 5.71 -27.05 8.19
CA LYS A 55 4.36 -26.55 8.50
C LYS A 55 3.92 -25.44 7.52
N LEU A 56 4.81 -24.62 7.01
CA LEU A 56 4.49 -23.65 5.96
C LEU A 56 4.26 -24.37 4.64
N ASN A 57 5.12 -25.34 4.29
CA ASN A 57 5.01 -26.11 3.06
C ASN A 57 3.64 -26.81 2.96
N SER A 58 3.11 -27.35 4.06
CA SER A 58 1.79 -28.02 4.06
C SER A 58 0.60 -27.09 3.81
N VAL A 59 0.76 -25.79 3.91
CA VAL A 59 -0.29 -24.75 3.69
C VAL A 59 0.06 -23.82 2.53
N SER A 60 1.03 -24.22 1.71
CA SER A 60 1.54 -23.42 0.60
C SER A 60 1.50 -24.18 -0.72
N THR A 61 1.20 -23.49 -1.80
CA THR A 61 1.31 -23.98 -3.17
C THR A 61 2.33 -23.13 -3.92
N VAL A 62 3.24 -23.76 -4.66
CA VAL A 62 4.19 -23.07 -5.54
C VAL A 62 3.64 -23.08 -6.96
N ARG A 63 3.61 -21.91 -7.61
CA ARG A 63 3.31 -21.74 -9.03
C ARG A 63 4.53 -21.22 -9.74
N HIS A 64 5.11 -22.08 -10.57
CA HIS A 64 6.37 -21.84 -11.25
C HIS A 64 6.25 -20.74 -12.30
N THR A 65 7.25 -19.85 -12.31
CA THR A 65 7.61 -18.97 -13.42
C THR A 65 9.08 -18.55 -13.29
N GLU A 66 9.78 -18.48 -14.40
CA GLU A 66 11.16 -17.99 -14.45
C GLU A 66 11.24 -16.46 -14.54
N GLU A 67 10.12 -15.81 -14.91
CA GLU A 67 10.09 -14.36 -15.10
C GLU A 67 9.88 -13.62 -13.77
N ALA A 68 10.74 -12.61 -13.53
CA ALA A 68 10.62 -11.66 -12.43
C ALA A 68 10.75 -10.22 -12.94
N VAL A 69 10.15 -9.28 -12.19
CA VAL A 69 10.33 -7.84 -12.42
C VAL A 69 11.56 -7.37 -11.65
N GLN A 70 12.50 -6.73 -12.34
CA GLN A 70 13.68 -6.15 -11.69
C GLN A 70 13.35 -4.78 -11.08
N SER A 71 14.09 -4.40 -10.03
CA SER A 71 13.82 -3.17 -9.27
C SER A 71 13.96 -1.88 -10.10
N ASP A 72 14.83 -1.90 -11.12
CA ASP A 72 15.15 -0.77 -12.00
C ASP A 72 14.46 -0.81 -13.36
N GLU A 73 13.63 -1.84 -13.63
CA GLU A 73 12.91 -1.94 -14.92
C GLU A 73 11.91 -0.81 -15.10
N LYS A 74 11.95 -0.19 -16.29
CA LYS A 74 10.99 0.86 -16.65
C LYS A 74 9.57 0.30 -16.75
N LEU A 75 8.63 0.94 -16.10
CA LEU A 75 7.23 0.52 -16.03
C LEU A 75 6.62 0.14 -17.40
N ARG A 76 6.93 0.93 -18.44
CA ARG A 76 6.45 0.65 -19.81
C ARG A 76 6.95 -0.69 -20.36
N VAL A 77 8.16 -1.10 -19.99
CA VAL A 77 8.75 -2.39 -20.42
C VAL A 77 8.07 -3.51 -19.64
N VAL A 78 7.97 -3.36 -18.32
CA VAL A 78 7.33 -4.31 -17.43
C VAL A 78 5.91 -4.67 -17.90
N LEU A 79 5.06 -3.67 -18.15
CA LEU A 79 3.68 -3.90 -18.57
C LEU A 79 3.52 -4.59 -19.92
N ARG A 80 4.52 -4.50 -20.81
CA ARG A 80 4.49 -5.15 -22.13
C ARG A 80 5.11 -6.52 -22.12
N GLN A 81 6.20 -6.73 -21.38
CA GLN A 81 7.08 -7.90 -21.51
C GLN A 81 7.08 -8.83 -20.28
N ARG A 82 6.56 -8.40 -19.12
CA ARG A 82 6.59 -9.15 -17.87
C ARG A 82 5.22 -9.65 -17.41
N ARG A 83 4.35 -9.98 -18.34
CA ARG A 83 2.99 -10.45 -18.02
C ARG A 83 2.97 -11.82 -17.35
N ASN A 84 3.99 -12.64 -17.54
CA ASN A 84 4.15 -13.93 -16.87
C ASN A 84 5.08 -13.87 -15.66
N SER A 85 5.49 -12.67 -15.22
CA SER A 85 6.32 -12.52 -14.04
C SER A 85 5.61 -12.96 -12.75
N SER A 86 6.38 -13.35 -11.76
CA SER A 86 5.88 -13.74 -10.44
C SER A 86 4.91 -12.70 -9.85
N MET A 87 5.24 -11.41 -9.97
CA MET A 87 4.38 -10.30 -9.53
C MET A 87 3.07 -10.25 -10.31
N SER A 88 3.11 -10.30 -11.64
CA SER A 88 1.91 -10.24 -12.48
C SER A 88 0.98 -11.42 -12.21
N LEU A 89 1.52 -12.64 -12.14
CA LEU A 89 0.74 -13.84 -11.85
C LEU A 89 0.14 -13.84 -10.43
N ALA A 90 0.85 -13.27 -9.45
CA ALA A 90 0.32 -13.10 -8.10
C ALA A 90 -0.88 -12.14 -8.08
N VAL A 91 -0.81 -11.01 -8.80
CA VAL A 91 -1.94 -10.09 -8.96
C VAL A 91 -3.10 -10.74 -9.71
N ASP A 92 -2.82 -11.48 -10.78
CA ASP A 92 -3.80 -12.22 -11.58
C ASP A 92 -4.60 -13.23 -10.73
N SER A 93 -3.95 -13.90 -9.78
CA SER A 93 -4.61 -14.85 -8.88
C SER A 93 -5.66 -14.18 -7.99
N VAL A 94 -5.40 -12.93 -7.58
CA VAL A 94 -6.40 -12.12 -6.85
C VAL A 94 -7.55 -11.75 -7.77
N GLY A 95 -7.26 -11.32 -9.00
CA GLY A 95 -8.29 -11.00 -9.99
C GLY A 95 -9.20 -12.18 -10.36
N LYS A 96 -8.69 -13.40 -10.25
CA LYS A 96 -9.44 -14.65 -10.47
C LYS A 96 -10.17 -15.18 -9.23
N GLY A 97 -10.02 -14.52 -8.08
CA GLY A 97 -10.59 -14.95 -6.81
C GLY A 97 -9.90 -16.21 -6.21
N GLU A 98 -8.68 -16.54 -6.66
CA GLU A 98 -7.89 -17.65 -6.13
C GLU A 98 -7.11 -17.24 -4.86
N ALA A 99 -6.89 -15.94 -4.68
CA ALA A 99 -6.29 -15.34 -3.50
C ALA A 99 -7.06 -14.07 -3.09
N HIS A 100 -7.01 -13.74 -1.80
CA HIS A 100 -7.69 -12.59 -1.22
C HIS A 100 -6.84 -11.33 -1.24
N GLY A 101 -5.53 -11.47 -1.41
CA GLY A 101 -4.60 -10.36 -1.48
C GLY A 101 -3.25 -10.78 -2.05
N VAL A 102 -2.46 -9.80 -2.49
CA VAL A 102 -1.11 -9.98 -3.01
C VAL A 102 -0.10 -9.27 -2.14
N VAL A 103 1.07 -9.90 -1.92
CA VAL A 103 2.22 -9.30 -1.24
C VAL A 103 3.44 -9.41 -2.14
N SER A 104 4.11 -8.28 -2.34
CA SER A 104 5.37 -8.21 -3.08
C SER A 104 6.32 -7.22 -2.41
N ALA A 105 7.59 -7.54 -2.35
CA ALA A 105 8.67 -6.64 -1.96
C ALA A 105 9.43 -6.08 -3.18
N GLY A 106 8.89 -6.26 -4.38
CA GLY A 106 9.47 -5.83 -5.64
C GLY A 106 9.18 -4.37 -5.99
N ASN A 107 9.26 -4.06 -7.29
CA ASN A 107 9.03 -2.72 -7.82
C ASN A 107 7.60 -2.23 -7.55
N THR A 108 7.44 -1.22 -6.71
CA THR A 108 6.14 -0.69 -6.29
C THR A 108 5.32 -0.14 -7.45
N GLY A 109 5.96 0.57 -8.39
CA GLY A 109 5.27 1.11 -9.57
C GLY A 109 4.71 0.00 -10.46
N ALA A 110 5.45 -1.10 -10.60
CA ALA A 110 5.00 -2.28 -11.34
C ALA A 110 3.80 -2.96 -10.65
N LEU A 111 3.88 -3.17 -9.33
CA LEU A 111 2.79 -3.74 -8.55
C LEU A 111 1.50 -2.92 -8.67
N MET A 112 1.62 -1.59 -8.53
CA MET A 112 0.48 -0.68 -8.69
C MET A 112 -0.13 -0.73 -10.08
N ALA A 113 0.72 -0.80 -11.12
CA ALA A 113 0.25 -0.82 -12.49
C ALA A 113 -0.41 -2.15 -12.86
N PHE A 114 0.15 -3.30 -12.48
CA PHE A 114 -0.50 -4.60 -12.65
C PHE A 114 -1.81 -4.66 -11.88
N SER A 115 -1.83 -4.21 -10.62
CA SER A 115 -3.05 -4.18 -9.81
C SER A 115 -4.14 -3.33 -10.47
N LYS A 116 -3.81 -2.14 -10.97
CA LYS A 116 -4.79 -1.29 -11.68
C LYS A 116 -5.32 -1.94 -12.95
N LEU A 117 -4.47 -2.64 -13.72
CA LEU A 117 -4.87 -3.29 -14.97
C LEU A 117 -5.77 -4.51 -14.74
N VAL A 118 -5.45 -5.33 -13.74
CA VAL A 118 -6.12 -6.61 -13.47
C VAL A 118 -7.33 -6.42 -12.57
N LEU A 119 -7.14 -5.77 -11.41
CA LEU A 119 -8.19 -5.62 -10.40
C LEU A 119 -9.12 -4.44 -10.72
N LYS A 120 -8.64 -3.48 -11.50
CA LYS A 120 -9.32 -2.21 -11.80
C LYS A 120 -9.51 -1.35 -10.54
N THR A 121 -10.23 -0.24 -10.68
CA THR A 121 -10.62 0.61 -9.57
C THR A 121 -12.12 0.48 -9.31
N LEU A 122 -12.55 0.76 -8.09
CA LEU A 122 -13.97 0.85 -7.77
C LEU A 122 -14.63 1.98 -8.56
N PRO A 123 -15.93 1.89 -8.87
CA PRO A 123 -16.67 2.99 -9.49
C PRO A 123 -16.50 4.30 -8.71
N GLY A 124 -16.17 5.38 -9.41
CA GLY A 124 -15.92 6.70 -8.80
C GLY A 124 -14.49 6.92 -8.31
N ILE A 125 -13.62 5.91 -8.37
CA ILE A 125 -12.19 6.04 -8.05
C ILE A 125 -11.36 6.01 -9.33
N ASP A 126 -10.71 7.12 -9.66
CA ASP A 126 -9.90 7.26 -10.89
C ASP A 126 -8.54 6.57 -10.78
N ARG A 127 -7.94 6.63 -9.59
CA ARG A 127 -6.60 6.11 -9.34
C ARG A 127 -6.49 5.46 -7.96
N PRO A 128 -5.78 4.34 -7.83
CA PRO A 128 -5.41 3.81 -6.52
C PRO A 128 -4.39 4.76 -5.87
N ALA A 129 -4.36 4.79 -4.55
CA ALA A 129 -3.35 5.50 -3.76
C ALA A 129 -2.50 4.49 -2.96
N MET A 130 -1.28 4.88 -2.67
CA MET A 130 -0.44 4.15 -1.73
C MET A 130 -0.64 4.71 -0.32
N GLY A 131 -1.22 3.91 0.56
CA GLY A 131 -1.42 4.26 1.96
C GLY A 131 -0.50 3.49 2.90
N SER A 132 -0.16 4.10 4.03
CA SER A 132 0.54 3.44 5.13
C SER A 132 0.00 3.93 6.47
N ILE A 133 0.22 3.13 7.48
CA ILE A 133 -0.07 3.48 8.87
C ILE A 133 1.17 4.17 9.44
N PHE A 134 0.98 5.37 9.95
CA PHE A 134 2.02 6.19 10.56
C PHE A 134 1.87 6.18 12.08
N PRO A 135 2.93 5.87 12.85
CA PRO A 135 2.91 6.00 14.30
C PRO A 135 2.92 7.49 14.69
N THR A 136 2.07 7.85 15.61
CA THR A 136 1.92 9.23 16.10
C THR A 136 1.92 9.28 17.62
N LYS A 137 1.98 10.48 18.21
CA LYS A 137 1.87 10.66 19.67
C LYS A 137 0.51 10.22 20.22
N ARG A 138 -0.53 10.13 19.39
CA ARG A 138 -1.90 9.75 19.80
C ARG A 138 -2.26 8.31 19.43
N GLY A 139 -1.36 7.56 18.82
CA GLY A 139 -1.59 6.20 18.33
C GLY A 139 -1.17 6.08 16.86
N GLU A 140 -2.07 5.74 15.98
CA GLU A 140 -1.81 5.50 14.57
C GLU A 140 -2.67 6.40 13.69
N SER A 141 -2.11 6.92 12.62
CA SER A 141 -2.83 7.65 11.56
C SER A 141 -2.58 7.01 10.20
N VAL A 142 -3.54 7.08 9.30
CA VAL A 142 -3.39 6.67 7.91
C VAL A 142 -2.85 7.83 7.11
N MET A 143 -1.82 7.62 6.32
CA MET A 143 -1.31 8.63 5.38
C MET A 143 -1.36 8.11 3.96
N LEU A 144 -1.93 8.87 3.03
CA LEU A 144 -2.01 8.58 1.59
C LEU A 144 -2.10 9.88 0.76
N ASP A 145 -1.51 10.00 -0.41
CA ASP A 145 -0.75 9.05 -1.22
C ASP A 145 0.76 9.16 -0.91
N LEU A 146 1.46 8.02 -0.89
CA LEU A 146 2.88 7.95 -0.52
C LEU A 146 3.82 7.71 -1.71
N GLY A 147 3.36 7.99 -2.93
CA GLY A 147 4.20 7.93 -4.11
C GLY A 147 3.60 7.22 -5.33
N ALA A 148 2.35 6.80 -5.30
CA ALA A 148 1.70 6.19 -6.45
C ALA A 148 1.33 7.23 -7.54
N ASN A 149 0.97 8.45 -7.13
CA ASN A 149 0.50 9.51 -8.02
C ASN A 149 1.26 10.81 -7.74
N ILE A 150 2.31 11.07 -8.52
CA ILE A 150 3.15 12.28 -8.36
C ILE A 150 2.33 13.54 -8.62
N ASP A 151 1.53 13.54 -9.70
CA ASP A 151 0.66 14.65 -10.06
C ASP A 151 -0.80 14.31 -9.76
N CYS A 152 -1.41 15.05 -8.85
CA CYS A 152 -2.81 14.94 -8.47
C CYS A 152 -3.59 16.20 -8.82
N ASN A 153 -4.84 16.04 -9.24
CA ASN A 153 -5.82 17.11 -9.26
C ASN A 153 -6.66 17.10 -7.97
N SER A 154 -7.51 18.12 -7.78
CA SER A 154 -8.35 18.24 -6.60
C SER A 154 -9.30 17.06 -6.39
N ASN A 155 -9.83 16.48 -7.47
CA ASN A 155 -10.72 15.32 -7.40
C ASN A 155 -9.98 14.07 -6.88
N HIS A 156 -8.71 13.87 -7.27
CA HIS A 156 -7.90 12.78 -6.73
C HIS A 156 -7.73 12.92 -5.21
N LEU A 157 -7.44 14.13 -4.70
CA LEU A 157 -7.31 14.35 -3.25
C LEU A 157 -8.61 14.09 -2.50
N VAL A 158 -9.75 14.45 -3.08
CA VAL A 158 -11.07 14.13 -2.51
C VAL A 158 -11.29 12.61 -2.47
N GLN A 159 -10.97 11.91 -3.56
CA GLN A 159 -11.06 10.44 -3.60
C GLN A 159 -10.12 9.78 -2.57
N PHE A 160 -8.91 10.30 -2.39
CA PHE A 160 -7.98 9.82 -1.37
C PHE A 160 -8.52 10.08 0.04
N ALA A 161 -9.21 11.20 0.28
CA ALA A 161 -9.88 11.46 1.55
C ALA A 161 -10.95 10.40 1.87
N ILE A 162 -11.76 10.03 0.88
CA ILE A 162 -12.76 8.97 1.02
C ILE A 162 -12.10 7.61 1.31
N MET A 163 -11.06 7.25 0.52
CA MET A 163 -10.35 5.99 0.70
C MET A 163 -9.68 5.91 2.08
N GLY A 164 -9.05 7.00 2.52
CA GLY A 164 -8.38 7.07 3.81
C GLY A 164 -9.36 6.96 4.99
N GLU A 165 -10.50 7.65 4.89
CA GLU A 165 -11.58 7.56 5.90
C GLU A 165 -12.08 6.12 6.04
N VAL A 166 -12.44 5.48 4.93
CA VAL A 166 -12.93 4.11 4.92
C VAL A 166 -11.86 3.14 5.45
N PHE A 167 -10.59 3.35 5.09
CA PHE A 167 -9.49 2.54 5.58
C PHE A 167 -9.31 2.69 7.09
N ALA A 168 -9.24 3.92 7.62
CA ALA A 168 -9.08 4.17 9.06
C ALA A 168 -10.24 3.57 9.86
N ARG A 169 -11.45 3.67 9.38
CA ARG A 169 -12.64 3.11 10.02
C ARG A 169 -12.60 1.57 10.05
N ASN A 170 -12.26 0.93 8.95
CA ASN A 170 -12.33 -0.54 8.85
C ASN A 170 -11.08 -1.25 9.37
N VAL A 171 -9.89 -0.63 9.23
CA VAL A 171 -8.61 -1.27 9.58
C VAL A 171 -8.13 -0.84 10.96
N LEU A 172 -8.25 0.46 11.31
CA LEU A 172 -7.84 0.96 12.63
C LEU A 172 -8.99 0.97 13.64
N GLY A 173 -10.24 0.74 13.20
CA GLY A 173 -11.41 0.72 14.10
C GLY A 173 -11.82 2.11 14.59
N VAL A 174 -11.39 3.19 13.95
CA VAL A 174 -11.77 4.56 14.32
C VAL A 174 -13.20 4.81 13.85
N THR A 175 -14.12 5.09 14.77
CA THR A 175 -15.57 5.22 14.45
C THR A 175 -15.86 6.40 13.53
N GLU A 176 -15.24 7.55 13.79
CA GLU A 176 -15.41 8.80 13.04
C GLU A 176 -14.05 9.41 12.72
N PRO A 177 -13.33 8.90 11.70
CA PRO A 177 -12.01 9.38 11.38
C PRO A 177 -12.02 10.85 10.97
N THR A 178 -11.12 11.63 11.55
CA THR A 178 -10.82 13.00 11.12
C THR A 178 -9.87 12.99 9.94
N VAL A 179 -10.16 13.79 8.90
CA VAL A 179 -9.37 13.85 7.67
C VAL A 179 -8.77 15.24 7.49
N GLY A 180 -7.46 15.33 7.28
CA GLY A 180 -6.74 16.56 6.98
C GLY A 180 -6.02 16.49 5.63
N LEU A 181 -5.95 17.63 4.93
CA LEU A 181 -5.11 17.79 3.75
C LEU A 181 -3.76 18.36 4.17
N LEU A 182 -2.67 17.67 3.82
CA LEU A 182 -1.31 18.15 4.06
C LEU A 182 -1.04 19.41 3.24
N ASN A 183 -0.58 20.46 3.91
CA ASN A 183 -0.35 21.78 3.33
C ASN A 183 0.89 22.44 3.96
N ILE A 184 1.23 23.63 3.50
CA ILE A 184 2.36 24.46 3.98
C ILE A 184 1.95 25.49 5.04
N GLY A 185 0.75 25.42 5.55
CA GLY A 185 0.14 26.29 6.54
C GLY A 185 -1.31 25.93 6.75
N SER A 186 -1.83 26.19 7.94
CA SER A 186 -3.20 25.86 8.35
C SER A 186 -4.24 26.88 7.87
N GLU A 187 -3.82 28.07 7.41
CA GLU A 187 -4.71 29.15 7.00
C GLU A 187 -5.35 28.87 5.61
N GLU A 188 -6.57 29.29 5.40
CA GLU A 188 -7.36 29.01 4.18
C GLU A 188 -6.72 29.48 2.87
N GLY A 189 -5.91 30.53 2.93
CA GLY A 189 -5.21 31.08 1.77
C GLY A 189 -3.94 30.35 1.36
N LYS A 190 -3.45 29.42 2.18
CA LYS A 190 -2.19 28.70 1.95
C LYS A 190 -2.35 27.53 0.97
N GLY A 191 -1.23 27.14 0.41
CA GLY A 191 -1.13 26.01 -0.52
C GLY A 191 -1.45 26.36 -1.96
N ASN A 192 -1.31 25.37 -2.82
CA ASN A 192 -1.60 25.49 -4.24
C ASN A 192 -3.12 25.42 -4.54
N ASN A 193 -3.49 25.72 -5.77
CA ASN A 193 -4.89 25.73 -6.17
C ASN A 193 -5.57 24.35 -6.04
N THR A 194 -4.84 23.27 -6.31
CA THR A 194 -5.34 21.89 -6.21
C THR A 194 -5.79 21.57 -4.78
N ILE A 195 -4.96 21.87 -3.79
CA ILE A 195 -5.24 21.63 -2.36
C ILE A 195 -6.43 22.48 -1.90
N ARG A 196 -6.45 23.79 -2.26
CA ARG A 196 -7.55 24.68 -1.88
C ARG A 196 -8.89 24.25 -2.49
N THR A 197 -8.88 23.83 -3.77
CA THR A 197 -10.10 23.35 -4.43
C THR A 197 -10.58 22.03 -3.79
N ALA A 198 -9.69 21.11 -3.47
CA ALA A 198 -10.05 19.88 -2.77
C ALA A 198 -10.67 20.17 -1.38
N ALA A 199 -10.07 21.10 -0.62
CA ALA A 199 -10.61 21.51 0.68
C ALA A 199 -12.01 22.13 0.56
N ALA A 200 -12.23 23.01 -0.43
CA ALA A 200 -13.54 23.59 -0.69
C ALA A 200 -14.58 22.52 -1.03
N THR A 201 -14.22 21.54 -1.87
CA THR A 201 -15.09 20.41 -2.23
C THR A 201 -15.43 19.57 -1.00
N LEU A 202 -14.46 19.21 -0.15
CA LEU A 202 -14.68 18.41 1.05
C LEU A 202 -15.59 19.13 2.06
N ARG A 203 -15.44 20.45 2.23
CA ARG A 203 -16.30 21.26 3.13
C ARG A 203 -17.74 21.39 2.64
N GLN A 204 -17.95 21.42 1.33
CA GLN A 204 -19.27 21.63 0.71
C GLN A 204 -19.99 20.32 0.37
N SER A 205 -19.29 19.19 0.47
CA SER A 205 -19.87 17.90 0.13
C SER A 205 -20.74 17.35 1.27
N ASP A 206 -21.76 16.57 0.89
CA ASP A 206 -22.55 15.75 1.82
C ASP A 206 -21.87 14.41 2.16
N LEU A 207 -20.57 14.28 1.89
CA LEU A 207 -19.80 13.07 2.21
C LEU A 207 -19.71 12.92 3.74
N PRO A 208 -19.84 11.69 4.26
CA PRO A 208 -19.71 11.42 5.70
C PRO A 208 -18.25 11.48 6.17
N ILE A 209 -17.57 12.59 5.85
CA ILE A 209 -16.16 12.82 6.19
C ILE A 209 -16.07 13.94 7.20
N LYS A 210 -15.45 13.66 8.34
CA LYS A 210 -15.12 14.67 9.35
C LYS A 210 -13.87 15.44 8.90
N PHE A 211 -14.06 16.39 7.99
CA PHE A 211 -12.95 17.16 7.43
C PHE A 211 -12.43 18.18 8.44
N HIS A 212 -11.17 18.02 8.86
CA HIS A 212 -10.49 18.92 9.80
C HIS A 212 -10.06 20.24 9.13
N GLY A 213 -9.62 20.16 7.87
CA GLY A 213 -9.02 21.28 7.15
C GLY A 213 -7.59 20.98 6.73
N PHE A 214 -6.75 22.02 6.73
CA PHE A 214 -5.32 21.87 6.44
C PHE A 214 -4.54 21.47 7.68
N ILE A 215 -3.51 20.67 7.47
CA ILE A 215 -2.52 20.28 8.48
C ILE A 215 -1.10 20.49 7.91
N GLU A 216 -0.13 20.66 8.79
CA GLU A 216 1.27 20.83 8.45
C GLU A 216 2.10 19.56 8.71
N GLY A 217 3.38 19.58 8.33
CA GLY A 217 4.23 18.40 8.42
C GLY A 217 4.48 17.90 9.86
N ASP A 218 4.47 18.80 10.84
CA ASP A 218 4.62 18.44 12.27
C ASP A 218 3.34 17.85 12.87
N ASP A 219 2.16 18.18 12.31
CA ASP A 219 0.88 17.57 12.69
C ASP A 219 0.83 16.07 12.42
N ILE A 220 1.60 15.58 11.42
CA ILE A 220 1.70 14.16 11.12
C ILE A 220 2.19 13.39 12.36
N ALA A 221 3.30 13.83 12.94
CA ALA A 221 3.86 13.18 14.14
C ALA A 221 3.03 13.45 15.40
N ALA A 222 2.37 14.60 15.46
CA ALA A 222 1.45 14.94 16.56
C ALA A 222 0.20 14.05 16.57
N GLY A 223 -0.23 13.57 15.38
CA GLY A 223 -1.48 12.82 15.21
C GLY A 223 -2.70 13.73 15.28
N THR A 224 -2.62 14.95 14.76
CA THR A 224 -3.70 15.94 14.78
C THR A 224 -4.96 15.42 14.10
N VAL A 225 -4.80 14.56 13.09
CA VAL A 225 -5.90 13.88 12.37
C VAL A 225 -5.64 12.38 12.25
N ASP A 226 -6.70 11.62 12.03
CA ASP A 226 -6.63 10.17 11.85
C ASP A 226 -6.22 9.79 10.41
N VAL A 227 -6.48 10.68 9.46
CA VAL A 227 -6.16 10.49 8.04
C VAL A 227 -5.48 11.73 7.47
N VAL A 228 -4.27 11.55 6.96
CA VAL A 228 -3.48 12.58 6.28
C VAL A 228 -3.53 12.33 4.78
N VAL A 229 -4.05 13.28 4.02
CA VAL A 229 -4.16 13.20 2.56
C VAL A 229 -3.18 14.15 1.89
N THR A 230 -2.46 13.66 0.90
CA THR A 230 -1.49 14.43 0.12
C THR A 230 -1.38 13.87 -1.31
N ASP A 231 -0.68 14.57 -2.20
CA ASP A 231 -0.21 13.95 -3.44
C ASP A 231 1.00 13.04 -3.17
N GLY A 232 1.30 12.16 -4.12
CA GLY A 232 2.38 11.18 -3.96
C GLY A 232 3.78 11.80 -3.94
N PHE A 233 3.96 13.02 -4.47
CA PHE A 233 5.26 13.70 -4.40
C PHE A 233 5.56 14.15 -2.97
N ALA A 234 4.67 14.93 -2.37
CA ALA A 234 4.83 15.42 -1.00
C ALA A 234 4.77 14.25 0.00
N GLY A 235 3.87 13.28 -0.20
CA GLY A 235 3.74 12.11 0.65
C GLY A 235 4.98 11.22 0.66
N ASN A 236 5.60 10.98 -0.48
CA ASN A 236 6.85 10.22 -0.55
C ASN A 236 8.01 10.92 0.16
N ILE A 237 8.12 12.25 -0.01
CA ILE A 237 9.14 13.05 0.69
C ILE A 237 8.91 12.97 2.20
N ALA A 238 7.69 13.16 2.68
CA ALA A 238 7.35 13.08 4.09
C ALA A 238 7.69 11.69 4.69
N LEU A 239 7.31 10.62 3.99
CA LEU A 239 7.63 9.24 4.39
C LEU A 239 9.14 9.03 4.47
N LYS A 240 9.89 9.38 3.43
CA LYS A 240 11.35 9.16 3.40
C LYS A 240 12.10 10.02 4.42
N THR A 241 11.60 11.22 4.71
CA THR A 241 12.13 12.06 5.77
C THR A 241 11.90 11.44 7.14
N ALA A 242 10.68 10.94 7.41
CA ALA A 242 10.37 10.26 8.66
C ALA A 242 11.20 8.98 8.86
N GLU A 243 11.32 8.14 7.81
CA GLU A 243 12.18 6.95 7.83
C GLU A 243 13.66 7.31 8.09
N GLY A 244 14.16 8.38 7.46
CA GLY A 244 15.51 8.88 7.66
C GLY A 244 15.76 9.38 9.08
N ALA A 245 14.83 10.16 9.61
CA ALA A 245 14.89 10.64 11.00
C ALA A 245 14.84 9.49 12.01
N ALA A 246 13.94 8.53 11.80
CA ALA A 246 13.84 7.35 12.66
C ALA A 246 15.14 6.52 12.68
N ARG A 247 15.80 6.36 11.53
CA ARG A 247 17.12 5.69 11.45
C ARG A 247 18.21 6.49 12.15
N LEU A 248 18.20 7.80 12.03
CA LEU A 248 19.19 8.67 12.69
C LEU A 248 19.11 8.56 14.22
N TYR A 249 17.91 8.60 14.78
CA TYR A 249 17.71 8.57 16.24
C TYR A 249 17.64 7.15 16.83
N GLY A 250 17.26 6.14 16.02
CA GLY A 250 17.20 4.74 16.45
C GLY A 250 18.54 4.01 16.40
N GLY A 251 19.58 4.62 15.84
CA GLY A 251 20.94 4.06 15.76
C GLY A 251 21.89 4.54 16.87
N TYR A 252 21.39 5.25 17.88
CA TYR A 252 22.14 5.68 19.05
C TYR A 252 21.76 4.86 20.28
#